data_c07b0506d93550a246bf4a85ef7d8485
#
_entry.id   c07b0506d93550a246bf4a85ef7d8485
#
_cell.length_a   1.000
_cell.length_b   1.000
_cell.length_c   1.000
_cell.angle_alpha   90.00
_cell.angle_beta   90.00
_cell.angle_gamma   90.00
#
_symmetry.space_group_name_H-M   'P 1'
#
loop_
_entity.id
_entity.type
_entity.pdbx_description
1 polymer ?
#
loop_
_entity_poly.entity_id
_entity_poly.type
_entity_poly.pdbx_seq_one_letter_code
_entity_poly.pdbx_strand_id
1 'polypeptide(L)' 'MPFAADFQCAGCGEWNETVVDESAGQRQFYVEDCQICCKPNLLRIVWKGDGFDVHAELES' A
#
# COMPACT_ATOMS: atom_id res chain seq x y z
N MET A 1 1.91 -14.41 8.15
CA MET A 1 0.58 -13.91 8.55
C MET A 1 0.29 -12.60 7.87
N PRO A 2 -0.95 -12.35 7.45
CA PRO A 2 -1.28 -11.06 6.85
C PRO A 2 -1.21 -9.94 7.89
N PHE A 3 -0.82 -8.79 7.43
CA PHE A 3 -0.60 -7.63 8.27
C PHE A 3 -1.42 -6.46 7.68
N ALA A 4 -2.27 -5.87 8.51
CA ALA A 4 -3.09 -4.74 8.06
C ALA A 4 -2.26 -3.46 8.05
N ALA A 5 -2.37 -2.71 6.98
CA ALA A 5 -1.66 -1.45 6.81
C ALA A 5 -2.57 -0.44 6.15
N ASP A 6 -2.23 0.83 6.27
CA ASP A 6 -2.98 1.90 5.65
C ASP A 6 -2.12 2.59 4.61
N PHE A 7 -2.74 3.02 3.52
CA PHE A 7 -2.07 3.88 2.57
C PHE A 7 -2.95 5.08 2.24
N GLN A 8 -2.32 6.20 1.95
CA GLN A 8 -3.01 7.39 1.53
C GLN A 8 -3.04 7.45 0.01
N CYS A 9 -4.23 7.55 -0.56
CA CYS A 9 -4.37 7.63 -2.01
C CYS A 9 -3.62 8.84 -2.56
N ALA A 10 -2.81 8.60 -3.57
CA ALA A 10 -2.02 9.67 -4.18
C ALA A 10 -2.87 10.61 -5.04
N GLY A 11 -4.11 10.22 -5.35
CA GLY A 11 -5.00 11.04 -6.14
C GLY A 11 -5.92 11.93 -5.32
N CYS A 12 -6.67 11.34 -4.38
CA CYS A 12 -7.66 12.09 -3.62
C CYS A 12 -7.25 12.36 -2.17
N GLY A 13 -6.18 11.75 -1.69
CA GLY A 13 -5.69 11.96 -0.34
C GLY A 13 -6.42 11.19 0.75
N GLU A 14 -7.36 10.36 0.40
CA GLU A 14 -8.11 9.57 1.37
C GLU A 14 -7.30 8.36 1.83
N TRP A 15 -7.50 7.97 3.09
CA TRP A 15 -6.83 6.79 3.64
C TRP A 15 -7.60 5.53 3.29
N ASN A 16 -6.85 4.50 2.92
CA ASN A 16 -7.38 3.18 2.58
C ASN A 16 -6.67 2.12 3.40
N GLU A 17 -7.36 1.04 3.67
CA GLU A 17 -6.77 -0.10 4.34
C GLU A 17 -6.35 -1.14 3.31
N THR A 18 -5.16 -1.72 3.51
CA THR A 18 -4.68 -2.80 2.65
C THR A 18 -4.09 -3.89 3.53
N VAL A 19 -3.83 -5.05 2.93
CA VAL A 19 -3.25 -6.18 3.64
C VAL A 19 -1.89 -6.49 3.04
N VAL A 20 -0.88 -6.57 3.89
CA VAL A 20 0.48 -6.89 3.51
C VAL A 20 0.78 -8.32 3.97
N ASP A 21 1.29 -9.14 3.05
CA ASP A 21 1.72 -10.50 3.39
C ASP A 21 3.21 -10.46 3.70
N GLU A 22 3.57 -10.54 4.98
CA GLU A 22 4.96 -10.45 5.39
C GLU A 22 5.79 -11.65 4.91
N SER A 23 5.14 -12.75 4.55
CA SER A 23 5.85 -13.91 4.01
C SER A 23 6.26 -13.74 2.55
N ALA A 24 5.74 -12.72 1.88
CA ALA A 24 6.06 -12.46 0.47
C ALA A 24 7.39 -11.75 0.27
N GLY A 25 8.08 -11.36 1.35
CA GLY A 25 9.40 -10.75 1.28
C GLY A 25 9.44 -9.37 1.90
N GLN A 26 10.66 -8.78 1.94
CA GLN A 26 10.89 -7.49 2.56
C GLN A 26 10.49 -6.32 1.70
N ARG A 27 10.36 -6.53 0.39
CA ARG A 27 9.95 -5.50 -0.55
C ARG A 27 8.82 -6.04 -1.39
N GLN A 28 7.74 -5.27 -1.46
CA GLN A 28 6.57 -5.69 -2.21
C GLN A 28 6.07 -4.52 -3.04
N PHE A 29 5.62 -4.82 -4.25
CA PHE A 29 5.07 -3.83 -5.17
C PHE A 29 3.77 -4.40 -5.73
N TYR A 30 2.69 -3.65 -5.59
CA TYR A 30 1.44 -4.06 -6.22
C TYR A 30 0.53 -2.85 -6.38
N VAL A 31 -0.52 -3.04 -7.17
CA VAL A 31 -1.49 -1.99 -7.46
C VAL A 31 -2.74 -2.24 -6.64
N GLU A 32 -3.22 -1.19 -5.97
CA GLU A 32 -4.45 -1.24 -5.18
C GLU A 32 -5.32 -0.07 -5.57
N ASP A 33 -6.58 -0.31 -5.86
CA ASP A 33 -7.49 0.76 -6.22
C ASP A 33 -7.98 1.48 -4.97
N CYS A 34 -8.05 2.81 -5.05
CA CYS A 34 -8.65 3.60 -3.99
C CYS A 34 -10.15 3.31 -3.93
N GLN A 35 -10.66 3.10 -2.73
CA GLN A 35 -12.08 2.80 -2.56
C GLN A 35 -12.96 4.03 -2.68
N ILE A 36 -12.37 5.20 -2.69
CA ILE A 36 -13.10 6.46 -2.76
C ILE A 36 -13.14 7.01 -4.18
N CYS A 37 -11.96 7.21 -4.79
CA CYS A 37 -11.87 7.78 -6.13
C CYS A 37 -11.64 6.75 -7.22
N CYS A 38 -11.42 5.49 -6.87
CA CYS A 38 -11.22 4.36 -7.77
C CYS A 38 -9.97 4.45 -8.65
N LYS A 39 -9.05 5.35 -8.33
CA LYS A 39 -7.79 5.44 -9.08
C LYS A 39 -6.82 4.37 -8.62
N PRO A 40 -6.08 3.76 -9.55
CA PRO A 40 -5.08 2.76 -9.17
C PRO A 40 -3.87 3.42 -8.52
N ASN A 41 -3.48 2.88 -7.38
CA ASN A 41 -2.30 3.33 -6.65
C ASN A 41 -1.25 2.24 -6.69
N LEU A 42 -0.05 2.61 -7.09
CA LEU A 42 1.09 1.70 -7.00
C LEU A 42 1.64 1.78 -5.59
N LEU A 43 1.54 0.68 -4.88
CA LEU A 43 2.02 0.61 -3.50
C LEU A 43 3.41 0.02 -3.46
N ARG A 44 4.29 0.71 -2.75
CA ARG A 44 5.63 0.23 -2.46
C ARG A 44 5.70 -0.05 -0.97
N ILE A 45 5.94 -1.29 -0.62
CA ILE A 45 5.94 -1.73 0.77
C ILE A 45 7.33 -2.26 1.08
N VAL A 46 7.95 -1.70 2.12
CA VAL A 46 9.30 -2.06 2.52
C VAL A 46 9.32 -2.36 4.02
N TRP A 47 9.90 -3.47 4.39
CA TRP A 47 10.10 -3.84 5.78
C TRP A 47 11.28 -3.05 6.36
N LYS A 48 11.06 -2.41 7.49
CA LYS A 48 12.07 -1.56 8.14
C LYS A 48 12.64 -2.17 9.42
N GLY A 49 12.27 -3.39 9.75
CA GLY A 49 12.73 -4.05 10.96
C GLY A 49 11.75 -3.96 12.12
N ASP A 50 11.01 -2.87 12.24
CA ASP A 50 10.00 -2.68 13.28
C ASP A 50 8.59 -2.49 12.70
N GLY A 51 8.46 -2.54 11.38
CA GLY A 51 7.18 -2.37 10.71
C GLY A 51 7.38 -2.19 9.23
N PHE A 52 6.29 -2.03 8.50
CA PHE A 52 6.31 -1.80 7.06
C PHE A 52 6.14 -0.32 6.77
N ASP A 53 6.91 0.15 5.79
CA ASP A 53 6.74 1.47 5.23
C ASP A 53 5.92 1.33 3.95
N VAL A 54 4.79 2.01 3.88
CA VAL A 54 3.89 1.92 2.72
C VAL A 54 3.86 3.27 2.02
N HIS A 55 4.23 3.27 0.75
CA HIS A 55 4.22 4.47 -0.08
C HIS A 55 3.29 4.24 -1.25
N ALA A 56 2.41 5.19 -1.51
CA ALA A 56 1.46 5.11 -2.61
C ALA A 56 1.71 6.21 -3.63
N GLU A 57 1.64 5.86 -4.91
CA GLU A 57 1.69 6.84 -5.98
C GLU A 57 0.74 6.39 -7.09
N LEU A 58 0.25 7.34 -7.88
CA LEU A 58 -0.67 7.00 -8.95
C LEU A 58 0.06 6.22 -10.03
N GLU A 59 -0.59 5.15 -10.49
CA GLU A 59 -0.13 4.41 -11.65
C GLU A 59 -0.71 5.07 -12.88
N SER A 60 -0.01 5.91 -13.50
CA SER A 60 -0.55 6.59 -14.69
C SER A 60 0.40 6.50 -15.84
#